data_b1af1231786915134b7809fa79c7acef
#
_entry.id   b1af1231786915134b7809fa79c7acef
#
_cell.length_a   1.000
_cell.length_b   1.000
_cell.length_c   1.000
_cell.angle_alpha   90.00
_cell.angle_beta   90.00
_cell.angle_gamma   90.00
#
_symmetry.space_group_name_H-M   'P 1'
#
loop_
_entity.id
_entity.type
_entity.pdbx_description
1 polymer ?
#
loop_
_entity_poly.entity_id
_entity_poly.type
_entity_poly.pdbx_seq_one_letter_code
_entity_poly.pdbx_strand_id
1 'polypeptide(L)'
;MKRSSIRLQYNAPVTLTFFFLSLASLILGCLTNNWTTSHLFSVYRSSMTDPLFYVRLFGHVLGHGGWDHFINNMLLFLVVAPPLEERYGSRTLLSGILMTALVSGILQCVLFPTSALLGASGIVFMLIMLSSLAGSKNGGIPITFILVGVLYLSQQVYSILFIQDNVANFMHIVGGICGTAFGFAVRKR
;
A
#
# COMPACT_ATOMS: atom_id res chain seq x y z
N MET A 1 33.02 -6.43 -31.53
CA MET A 1 32.29 -6.39 -30.24
C MET A 1 31.22 -5.30 -30.32
N LYS A 2 29.92 -5.65 -30.34
CA LYS A 2 28.84 -4.67 -30.24
C LYS A 2 28.84 -4.11 -28.80
N ARG A 3 29.13 -2.81 -28.63
CA ARG A 3 28.93 -2.13 -27.35
C ARG A 3 27.46 -2.25 -26.96
N SER A 4 27.16 -3.06 -25.94
CA SER A 4 25.84 -3.07 -25.31
C SER A 4 25.66 -1.72 -24.61
N SER A 5 24.86 -0.82 -25.17
CA SER A 5 24.48 0.42 -24.49
C SER A 5 23.46 0.08 -23.42
N ILE A 6 23.74 0.45 -22.17
CA ILE A 6 22.76 0.37 -21.07
C ILE A 6 21.61 1.31 -21.43
N ARG A 7 20.39 0.75 -21.52
CA ARG A 7 19.18 1.54 -21.77
C ARG A 7 18.29 1.49 -20.53
N LEU A 8 17.95 2.65 -19.99
CA LEU A 8 16.94 2.77 -18.93
C LEU A 8 15.57 2.50 -19.53
N GLN A 9 14.75 1.73 -18.79
CA GLN A 9 13.39 1.38 -19.20
C GLN A 9 12.40 1.80 -18.11
N TYR A 10 11.30 2.42 -18.52
CA TYR A 10 10.15 2.72 -17.66
C TYR A 10 9.21 1.51 -17.68
N ASN A 11 9.64 0.43 -17.04
CA ASN A 11 9.07 -0.92 -17.18
C ASN A 11 7.81 -1.18 -16.33
N ALA A 12 7.55 -0.36 -15.31
CA ALA A 12 6.44 -0.52 -14.38
C ALA A 12 5.79 0.85 -14.09
N PRO A 13 4.92 1.35 -14.99
CA PRO A 13 4.45 2.73 -14.94
C PRO A 13 3.63 3.07 -13.69
N VAL A 14 2.78 2.18 -13.19
CA VAL A 14 2.01 2.43 -11.95
C VAL A 14 2.93 2.43 -10.74
N THR A 15 3.84 1.47 -10.66
CA THR A 15 4.81 1.38 -9.58
C THR A 15 5.70 2.63 -9.51
N LEU A 16 6.29 3.02 -10.63
CA LEU A 16 7.17 4.19 -10.68
C LEU A 16 6.41 5.50 -10.43
N THR A 17 5.20 5.63 -10.97
CA THR A 17 4.35 6.81 -10.71
C THR A 17 4.00 6.90 -9.23
N PHE A 18 3.58 5.81 -8.59
CA PHE A 18 3.29 5.78 -7.17
C PHE A 18 4.51 6.18 -6.32
N PHE A 19 5.68 5.63 -6.64
CA PHE A 19 6.93 5.99 -5.97
C PHE A 19 7.23 7.48 -6.06
N PHE A 20 7.18 8.06 -7.27
CA PHE A 20 7.49 9.49 -7.46
C PHE A 20 6.43 10.41 -6.84
N LEU A 21 5.16 10.03 -6.85
CA LEU A 21 4.11 10.78 -6.15
C LEU A 21 4.30 10.73 -4.63
N SER A 22 4.68 9.58 -4.07
CA SER A 22 5.00 9.45 -2.64
C SER A 22 6.23 10.27 -2.26
N LEU A 23 7.26 10.27 -3.09
CA LEU A 23 8.46 11.11 -2.89
C LEU A 23 8.09 12.60 -2.94
N ALA A 24 7.30 13.01 -3.92
CA ALA A 24 6.83 14.40 -4.03
C ALA A 24 5.99 14.81 -2.81
N SER A 25 5.09 13.93 -2.33
CA SER A 25 4.31 14.14 -1.11
C SER A 25 5.22 14.36 0.10
N LEU A 26 6.26 13.55 0.27
CA LEU A 26 7.22 13.70 1.37
C LEU A 26 8.01 15.01 1.28
N ILE A 27 8.51 15.36 0.09
CA ILE A 27 9.24 16.62 -0.13
C ILE A 27 8.34 17.82 0.17
N LEU A 28 7.09 17.81 -0.31
CA LEU A 28 6.11 18.85 -0.01
C LEU A 28 5.83 18.94 1.49
N GLY A 29 5.75 17.80 2.18
CA GLY A 29 5.63 17.76 3.64
C GLY A 29 6.80 18.46 4.32
N CYS A 30 8.04 18.16 3.92
CA CYS A 30 9.23 18.82 4.45
C CYS A 30 9.23 20.34 4.20
N LEU A 31 8.86 20.77 2.99
CA LEU A 31 8.84 22.20 2.61
C LEU A 31 7.73 23.00 3.30
N THR A 32 6.64 22.35 3.70
CA THR A 32 5.47 22.98 4.30
C THR A 32 5.35 22.74 5.82
N ASN A 33 6.42 22.32 6.49
CA ASN A 33 6.40 21.94 7.89
C ASN A 33 5.27 20.95 8.21
N ASN A 34 5.10 19.93 7.38
CA ASN A 34 4.08 18.88 7.45
C ASN A 34 2.63 19.37 7.23
N TRP A 35 2.41 20.59 6.80
CA TRP A 35 1.06 21.06 6.52
C TRP A 35 0.39 20.22 5.42
N THR A 36 1.06 20.01 4.29
CA THR A 36 0.54 19.17 3.20
C THR A 36 0.35 17.71 3.62
N THR A 37 1.27 17.16 4.41
CA THR A 37 1.15 15.82 4.97
C THR A 37 -0.12 15.67 5.79
N SER A 38 -0.39 16.59 6.69
CA SER A 38 -1.57 16.55 7.57
C SER A 38 -2.88 16.82 6.84
N HIS A 39 -2.90 17.74 5.84
CA HIS A 39 -4.15 18.21 5.23
C HIS A 39 -4.52 17.49 3.93
N LEU A 40 -3.52 16.94 3.20
CA LEU A 40 -3.75 16.29 1.89
C LEU A 40 -3.42 14.80 1.91
N PHE A 41 -2.38 14.40 2.66
CA PHE A 41 -1.81 13.06 2.62
C PHE A 41 -1.96 12.29 3.94
N SER A 42 -2.96 12.66 4.74
CA SER A 42 -3.39 11.91 5.93
C SER A 42 -4.90 11.82 5.94
N VAL A 43 -5.47 10.61 6.12
CA VAL A 43 -6.90 10.43 6.22
C VAL A 43 -7.35 10.38 7.68
N TYR A 44 -8.37 11.14 8.00
CA TYR A 44 -9.01 11.24 9.30
C TYR A 44 -10.49 11.62 9.14
N ARG A 45 -11.27 11.41 10.17
CA ARG A 45 -12.70 11.74 10.16
C ARG A 45 -12.91 13.24 10.04
N SER A 46 -13.59 13.66 8.98
CA SER A 46 -13.95 15.06 8.71
C SER A 46 -15.30 15.13 8.02
N SER A 47 -15.82 16.35 7.76
CA SER A 47 -17.08 16.52 7.06
C SER A 47 -17.00 15.97 5.63
N MET A 48 -18.04 15.26 5.20
CA MET A 48 -18.19 14.83 3.80
C MET A 48 -18.47 16.00 2.84
N THR A 49 -18.79 17.19 3.36
CA THR A 49 -18.93 18.41 2.56
C THR A 49 -17.59 19.09 2.26
N ASP A 50 -16.51 18.65 2.96
CA ASP A 50 -15.14 19.11 2.66
C ASP A 50 -14.58 18.35 1.45
N PRO A 51 -14.27 19.01 0.32
CA PRO A 51 -13.69 18.36 -0.85
C PRO A 51 -12.37 17.63 -0.54
N LEU A 52 -11.60 18.10 0.43
CA LEU A 52 -10.34 17.47 0.84
C LEU A 52 -10.56 16.11 1.51
N PHE A 53 -11.77 15.83 2.03
CA PHE A 53 -12.11 14.50 2.52
C PHE A 53 -11.86 13.43 1.45
N TYR A 54 -12.33 13.66 0.23
CA TYR A 54 -12.17 12.73 -0.89
C TYR A 54 -10.72 12.62 -1.38
N VAL A 55 -9.97 13.72 -1.35
CA VAL A 55 -8.53 13.70 -1.65
C VAL A 55 -7.80 12.84 -0.63
N ARG A 56 -8.10 12.99 0.66
CA ARG A 56 -7.48 12.23 1.75
C ARG A 56 -7.81 10.75 1.69
N LEU A 57 -9.02 10.34 1.24
CA LEU A 57 -9.39 8.93 1.09
C LEU A 57 -8.44 8.14 0.19
N PHE A 58 -7.84 8.80 -0.79
CA PHE A 58 -6.88 8.16 -1.70
C PHE A 58 -5.45 8.66 -1.48
N GLY A 59 -5.27 9.90 -1.07
CA GLY A 59 -3.97 10.53 -0.91
C GLY A 59 -3.16 10.02 0.28
N HIS A 60 -3.81 9.50 1.32
CA HIS A 60 -3.13 9.05 2.53
C HIS A 60 -2.09 7.95 2.30
N VAL A 61 -2.28 7.10 1.29
CA VAL A 61 -1.31 6.04 0.95
C VAL A 61 -0.02 6.59 0.32
N LEU A 62 -0.03 7.85 -0.12
CA LEU A 62 1.16 8.55 -0.63
C LEU A 62 1.89 9.31 0.49
N GLY A 63 1.20 9.60 1.61
CA GLY A 63 1.77 10.32 2.74
C GLY A 63 2.78 9.50 3.53
N HIS A 64 3.82 10.15 4.03
CA HIS A 64 4.81 9.52 4.91
C HIS A 64 5.23 10.50 6.01
N GLY A 65 5.36 10.00 7.24
CA GLY A 65 5.71 10.79 8.42
C GLY A 65 7.18 11.16 8.53
N GLY A 66 8.02 10.75 7.59
CA GLY A 66 9.45 11.02 7.54
C GLY A 66 10.19 10.07 6.61
N TRP A 67 11.50 10.30 6.46
CA TRP A 67 12.35 9.56 5.52
C TRP A 67 12.44 8.07 5.84
N ASP A 68 12.57 7.68 7.09
CA ASP A 68 12.64 6.25 7.47
C ASP A 68 11.35 5.52 7.11
N HIS A 69 10.21 6.15 7.37
CA HIS A 69 8.91 5.60 7.01
C HIS A 69 8.76 5.43 5.48
N PHE A 70 9.18 6.45 4.73
CA PHE A 70 9.17 6.40 3.25
C PHE A 70 10.11 5.31 2.72
N ILE A 71 11.37 5.28 3.16
CA ILE A 71 12.37 4.33 2.66
C ILE A 71 11.92 2.90 2.93
N ASN A 72 11.46 2.59 4.14
CA ASN A 72 11.02 1.24 4.51
C ASN A 72 9.84 0.77 3.66
N ASN A 73 8.86 1.64 3.41
CA ASN A 73 7.72 1.31 2.55
C ASN A 73 8.14 1.16 1.09
N MET A 74 8.90 2.12 0.56
CA MET A 74 9.25 2.15 -0.87
C MET A 74 10.23 1.05 -1.25
N LEU A 75 11.10 0.62 -0.34
CA LEU A 75 11.99 -0.51 -0.58
C LEU A 75 11.20 -1.79 -0.85
N LEU A 76 10.26 -2.14 0.01
CA LEU A 76 9.39 -3.30 -0.17
C LEU A 76 8.46 -3.12 -1.38
N PHE A 77 7.90 -1.93 -1.55
CA PHE A 77 7.03 -1.62 -2.69
C PHE A 77 7.75 -1.82 -4.03
N LEU A 78 8.95 -1.29 -4.20
CA LEU A 78 9.75 -1.41 -5.44
C LEU A 78 10.24 -2.84 -5.71
N VAL A 79 10.37 -3.68 -4.68
CA VAL A 79 10.71 -5.10 -4.86
C VAL A 79 9.49 -5.92 -5.28
N VAL A 80 8.31 -5.63 -4.71
CA VAL A 80 7.13 -6.50 -4.87
C VAL A 80 6.21 -6.04 -6.01
N ALA A 81 6.04 -4.72 -6.21
CA ALA A 81 5.07 -4.20 -7.16
C ALA A 81 5.44 -4.43 -8.64
N PRO A 82 6.69 -4.22 -9.11
CA PRO A 82 7.00 -4.37 -10.53
C PRO A 82 6.70 -5.76 -11.10
N PRO A 83 7.08 -6.88 -10.47
CA PRO A 83 6.72 -8.22 -10.95
C PRO A 83 5.20 -8.45 -10.99
N LEU A 84 4.45 -7.86 -10.05
CA LEU A 84 2.99 -7.94 -10.05
C LEU A 84 2.37 -7.09 -11.15
N GLU A 85 2.94 -5.91 -11.42
CA GLU A 85 2.51 -5.06 -12.52
C GLU A 85 2.73 -5.74 -13.88
N GLU A 86 3.88 -6.39 -14.06
CA GLU A 86 4.18 -7.18 -15.26
C GLU A 86 3.19 -8.36 -15.41
N ARG A 87 2.89 -9.06 -14.31
CA ARG A 87 2.03 -10.23 -14.32
C ARG A 87 0.55 -9.92 -14.57
N TYR A 88 0.01 -8.92 -13.88
CA TYR A 88 -1.42 -8.60 -13.85
C TYR A 88 -1.80 -7.41 -14.73
N GLY A 89 -0.82 -6.64 -15.16
CA GLY A 89 -0.99 -5.40 -15.91
C GLY A 89 -1.23 -4.17 -15.02
N SER A 90 -0.83 -3.01 -15.51
CA SER A 90 -0.88 -1.72 -14.80
C SER A 90 -2.29 -1.35 -14.32
N ARG A 91 -3.33 -1.58 -15.14
CA ARG A 91 -4.72 -1.26 -14.77
C ARG A 91 -5.20 -2.10 -13.59
N THR A 92 -4.87 -3.38 -13.58
CA THR A 92 -5.23 -4.30 -12.50
C THR A 92 -4.51 -3.90 -11.21
N LEU A 93 -3.21 -3.64 -11.27
CA LEU A 93 -2.44 -3.21 -10.11
C LEU A 93 -2.99 -1.90 -9.54
N LEU A 94 -3.25 -0.91 -10.39
CA LEU A 94 -3.81 0.38 -9.96
C LEU A 94 -5.18 0.20 -9.30
N SER A 95 -6.05 -0.65 -9.84
CA SER A 95 -7.36 -0.93 -9.23
C SER A 95 -7.24 -1.55 -7.83
N GLY A 96 -6.27 -2.45 -7.61
CA GLY A 96 -5.97 -3.01 -6.29
C GLY A 96 -5.48 -1.95 -5.30
N ILE A 97 -4.58 -1.07 -5.74
CA ILE A 97 -4.08 0.05 -4.93
C ILE A 97 -5.23 0.98 -4.53
N LEU A 98 -6.04 1.43 -5.50
CA LEU A 98 -7.16 2.35 -5.24
C LEU A 98 -8.23 1.73 -4.35
N MET A 99 -8.57 0.47 -4.57
CA MET A 99 -9.51 -0.28 -3.72
C MET A 99 -9.00 -0.34 -2.27
N THR A 100 -7.74 -0.71 -2.08
CA THR A 100 -7.14 -0.81 -0.74
C THR A 100 -7.07 0.55 -0.05
N ALA A 101 -6.70 1.62 -0.78
CA ALA A 101 -6.71 2.98 -0.25
C ALA A 101 -8.12 3.40 0.20
N LEU A 102 -9.13 3.16 -0.63
CA LEU A 102 -10.52 3.50 -0.30
C LEU A 102 -11.01 2.75 0.94
N VAL A 103 -10.80 1.42 0.99
CA VAL A 103 -11.24 0.58 2.10
C VAL A 103 -10.55 0.99 3.41
N SER A 104 -9.22 1.16 3.39
CA SER A 104 -8.47 1.58 4.59
C SER A 104 -8.85 2.99 5.03
N GLY A 105 -9.03 3.93 4.09
CA GLY A 105 -9.46 5.29 4.38
C GLY A 105 -10.86 5.37 5.01
N ILE A 106 -11.82 4.60 4.50
CA ILE A 106 -13.18 4.52 5.08
C ILE A 106 -13.13 3.90 6.48
N LEU A 107 -12.43 2.77 6.64
CA LEU A 107 -12.33 2.09 7.93
C LEU A 107 -11.62 2.98 8.97
N GLN A 108 -10.61 3.74 8.57
CA GLN A 108 -9.97 4.73 9.44
C GLN A 108 -10.98 5.75 9.97
N CYS A 109 -11.78 6.35 9.08
CA CYS A 109 -12.76 7.37 9.48
C CYS A 109 -13.87 6.82 10.38
N VAL A 110 -14.25 5.53 10.20
CA VAL A 110 -15.35 4.90 10.95
C VAL A 110 -14.87 4.38 12.30
N LEU A 111 -13.77 3.63 12.32
CA LEU A 111 -13.32 2.86 13.49
C LEU A 111 -12.37 3.66 14.39
N PHE A 112 -11.61 4.61 13.83
CA PHE A 112 -10.60 5.38 14.55
C PHE A 112 -10.80 6.90 14.39
N PRO A 113 -11.93 7.45 14.85
CA PRO A 113 -12.34 8.83 14.56
C PRO A 113 -11.43 9.90 15.16
N THR A 114 -10.61 9.55 16.16
CA THR A 114 -9.72 10.47 16.90
C THR A 114 -8.27 10.42 16.44
N SER A 115 -7.96 9.62 15.43
CA SER A 115 -6.61 9.45 14.89
C SER A 115 -6.56 9.69 13.39
N ALA A 116 -5.36 9.84 12.84
CA ALA A 116 -5.11 9.95 11.42
C ALA A 116 -4.27 8.77 10.94
N LEU A 117 -4.49 8.37 9.69
CA LEU A 117 -3.72 7.32 9.00
C LEU A 117 -2.99 7.91 7.81
N LEU A 118 -1.73 7.54 7.64
CA LEU A 118 -0.92 7.82 6.44
C LEU A 118 0.10 6.70 6.23
N GLY A 119 0.49 6.50 4.99
CA GLY A 119 1.54 5.53 4.64
C GLY A 119 1.12 4.52 3.59
N ALA A 120 2.10 4.07 2.82
CA ALA A 120 1.93 3.03 1.79
C ALA A 120 1.88 1.62 2.38
N SER A 121 2.06 1.43 3.68
CA SER A 121 2.22 0.11 4.29
C SER A 121 1.03 -0.82 4.05
N GLY A 122 -0.21 -0.34 4.12
CA GLY A 122 -1.39 -1.12 3.77
C GLY A 122 -1.36 -1.63 2.32
N ILE A 123 -0.86 -0.80 1.39
CA ILE A 123 -0.63 -1.21 -0.01
C ILE A 123 0.49 -2.24 -0.10
N VAL A 124 1.60 -2.06 0.61
CA VAL A 124 2.71 -3.02 0.65
C VAL A 124 2.22 -4.40 1.11
N PHE A 125 1.40 -4.45 2.15
CA PHE A 125 0.84 -5.70 2.64
C PHE A 125 -0.17 -6.32 1.66
N MET A 126 -0.98 -5.52 1.01
CA MET A 126 -1.83 -5.98 -0.10
C MET A 126 -0.99 -6.65 -1.19
N LEU A 127 0.12 -6.04 -1.58
CA LEU A 127 1.02 -6.58 -2.61
C LEU A 127 1.74 -7.86 -2.16
N ILE A 128 2.16 -7.96 -0.90
CA ILE A 128 2.79 -9.16 -0.34
C ILE A 128 1.81 -10.35 -0.40
N MET A 129 0.56 -10.16 0.01
CA MET A 129 -0.46 -11.20 -0.04
C MET A 129 -0.82 -11.58 -1.49
N LEU A 130 -0.95 -10.60 -2.38
CA LEU A 130 -1.17 -10.81 -3.82
C LEU A 130 0.00 -11.58 -4.44
N SER A 131 1.24 -11.22 -4.10
CA SER A 131 2.45 -11.89 -4.60
C SER A 131 2.52 -13.35 -4.16
N SER A 132 2.18 -13.63 -2.91
CA SER A 132 2.19 -14.99 -2.37
C SER A 132 1.14 -15.91 -3.04
N LEU A 133 0.04 -15.34 -3.56
CA LEU A 133 -0.96 -16.04 -4.36
C LEU A 133 -0.56 -16.17 -5.84
N ALA A 134 0.35 -15.34 -6.32
CA ALA A 134 0.74 -15.32 -7.74
C ALA A 134 1.32 -16.66 -8.23
N GLY A 135 1.94 -17.45 -7.34
CA GLY A 135 2.45 -18.79 -7.63
C GLY A 135 1.41 -19.91 -7.74
N SER A 136 0.12 -19.60 -7.57
CA SER A 136 -0.96 -20.58 -7.62
C SER A 136 -1.04 -21.29 -8.98
N LYS A 137 -1.10 -22.62 -8.97
CA LYS A 137 -1.28 -23.48 -10.16
C LYS A 137 -2.52 -24.36 -9.97
N ASN A 138 -3.22 -24.65 -11.05
CA ASN A 138 -4.36 -25.59 -11.10
C ASN A 138 -5.42 -25.36 -10.00
N GLY A 139 -5.67 -24.11 -9.66
CA GLY A 139 -6.66 -23.79 -8.62
C GLY A 139 -6.17 -24.01 -7.17
N GLY A 140 -4.96 -24.55 -6.94
CA GLY A 140 -4.41 -24.82 -5.61
C GLY A 140 -4.06 -23.55 -4.81
N ILE A 141 -4.01 -23.63 -3.49
CA ILE A 141 -3.52 -22.56 -2.62
C ILE A 141 -2.04 -22.82 -2.36
N PRO A 142 -1.13 -21.88 -2.69
CA PRO A 142 0.30 -22.08 -2.40
C PRO A 142 0.56 -22.18 -0.89
N ILE A 143 1.43 -23.08 -0.48
CA ILE A 143 1.87 -23.18 0.93
C ILE A 143 2.55 -21.88 1.35
N THR A 144 3.29 -21.22 0.47
CA THR A 144 3.90 -19.92 0.72
C THR A 144 2.87 -18.86 1.10
N PHE A 145 1.67 -18.86 0.49
CA PHE A 145 0.59 -17.97 0.87
C PHE A 145 0.13 -18.21 2.31
N ILE A 146 -0.02 -19.48 2.72
CA ILE A 146 -0.41 -19.83 4.09
C ILE A 146 0.68 -19.38 5.06
N LEU A 147 1.95 -19.68 4.77
CA LEU A 147 3.07 -19.32 5.64
C LEU A 147 3.21 -17.79 5.78
N VAL A 148 3.15 -17.05 4.67
CA VAL A 148 3.19 -15.58 4.69
C VAL A 148 2.02 -15.03 5.50
N GLY A 149 0.80 -15.52 5.27
CA GLY A 149 -0.38 -15.11 6.01
C GLY A 149 -0.26 -15.35 7.52
N VAL A 150 0.19 -16.55 7.93
CA VAL A 150 0.35 -16.89 9.35
C VAL A 150 1.43 -16.02 10.01
N LEU A 151 2.62 -15.92 9.42
CA LEU A 151 3.71 -15.11 9.97
C LEU A 151 3.33 -13.64 10.06
N TYR A 152 2.68 -13.13 9.01
CA TYR A 152 2.23 -11.76 8.97
C TYR A 152 1.16 -11.45 10.01
N LEU A 153 0.08 -12.24 10.09
CA LEU A 153 -0.98 -12.04 11.07
C LEU A 153 -0.46 -12.17 12.49
N SER A 154 0.42 -13.16 12.77
CA SER A 154 1.00 -13.31 14.09
C SER A 154 1.81 -12.09 14.51
N GLN A 155 2.57 -11.49 13.60
CA GLN A 155 3.33 -10.26 13.85
C GLN A 155 2.39 -9.08 14.15
N GLN A 156 1.31 -8.88 13.37
CA GLN A 156 0.37 -7.79 13.62
C GLN A 156 -0.38 -7.97 14.94
N VAL A 157 -0.84 -9.18 15.24
CA VAL A 157 -1.50 -9.49 16.52
C VAL A 157 -0.54 -9.27 17.69
N TYR A 158 0.70 -9.73 17.59
CA TYR A 158 1.73 -9.47 18.60
C TYR A 158 1.93 -7.96 18.82
N SER A 159 2.04 -7.18 17.75
CA SER A 159 2.21 -5.72 17.83
C SER A 159 1.01 -5.02 18.47
N ILE A 160 -0.22 -5.44 18.14
CA ILE A 160 -1.45 -4.92 18.76
C ILE A 160 -1.46 -5.18 20.27
N LEU A 161 -1.03 -6.37 20.69
CA LEU A 161 -1.08 -6.76 22.10
C LEU A 161 0.05 -6.15 22.95
N PHE A 162 1.23 -5.89 22.36
CA PHE A 162 2.43 -5.58 23.13
C PHE A 162 3.12 -4.24 22.76
N ILE A 163 2.86 -3.65 21.58
CA ILE A 163 3.61 -2.46 21.08
C ILE A 163 2.76 -1.18 21.00
N GLN A 164 1.43 -1.27 21.17
CA GLN A 164 0.48 -0.15 21.24
C GLN A 164 0.35 0.75 20.00
N ASP A 165 0.66 0.29 18.81
CA ASP A 165 0.27 0.98 17.56
C ASP A 165 -0.91 0.25 16.87
N ASN A 166 -2.06 0.33 17.53
CA ASN A 166 -3.24 -0.45 17.14
C ASN A 166 -3.80 -0.04 15.78
N VAL A 167 -3.68 1.24 15.41
CA VAL A 167 -4.25 1.76 14.14
C VAL A 167 -3.44 1.26 12.94
N ALA A 168 -2.11 1.45 12.97
CA ALA A 168 -1.25 1.01 11.88
C ALA A 168 -1.32 -0.52 11.69
N ASN A 169 -1.23 -1.28 12.77
CA ASN A 169 -1.29 -2.74 12.72
C ASN A 169 -2.65 -3.26 12.21
N PHE A 170 -3.76 -2.63 12.62
CA PHE A 170 -5.09 -2.96 12.09
C PHE A 170 -5.17 -2.69 10.58
N MET A 171 -4.66 -1.54 10.12
CA MET A 171 -4.68 -1.20 8.70
C MET A 171 -3.73 -2.06 7.86
N HIS A 172 -2.68 -2.60 8.43
CA HIS A 172 -1.88 -3.65 7.79
C HIS A 172 -2.72 -4.91 7.56
N ILE A 173 -3.46 -5.39 8.57
CA ILE A 173 -4.35 -6.54 8.42
C ILE A 173 -5.40 -6.28 7.32
N VAL A 174 -5.99 -5.08 7.28
CA VAL A 174 -6.92 -4.66 6.23
C VAL A 174 -6.26 -4.76 4.85
N GLY A 175 -5.03 -4.24 4.70
CA GLY A 175 -4.26 -4.35 3.47
C GLY A 175 -4.06 -5.82 3.04
N GLY A 176 -3.68 -6.68 3.98
CA GLY A 176 -3.53 -8.12 3.73
C GLY A 176 -4.83 -8.80 3.28
N ILE A 177 -5.97 -8.46 3.90
CA ILE A 177 -7.30 -8.95 3.50
C ILE A 177 -7.65 -8.47 2.10
N CYS A 178 -7.44 -7.18 1.79
CA CYS A 178 -7.65 -6.64 0.45
C CYS A 178 -6.80 -7.37 -0.59
N GLY A 179 -5.51 -7.61 -0.30
CA GLY A 179 -4.61 -8.34 -1.20
C GLY A 179 -5.03 -9.78 -1.44
N THR A 180 -5.51 -10.44 -0.39
CA THR A 180 -6.06 -11.81 -0.48
C THR A 180 -7.31 -11.85 -1.34
N ALA A 181 -8.31 -11.02 -1.03
CA ALA A 181 -9.58 -10.96 -1.76
C ALA A 181 -9.35 -10.57 -3.24
N PHE A 182 -8.53 -9.54 -3.47
CA PHE A 182 -8.17 -9.11 -4.81
C PHE A 182 -7.41 -10.19 -5.59
N GLY A 183 -6.46 -10.86 -4.93
CA GLY A 183 -5.70 -11.96 -5.53
C GLY A 183 -6.58 -13.13 -5.99
N PHE A 184 -7.57 -13.51 -5.20
CA PHE A 184 -8.56 -14.52 -5.61
C PHE A 184 -9.45 -14.04 -6.76
N ALA A 185 -9.81 -12.75 -6.79
CA ALA A 185 -10.64 -12.18 -7.85
C ALA A 185 -9.90 -12.09 -9.20
N VAL A 186 -8.61 -11.72 -9.21
CA VAL A 186 -7.82 -11.56 -10.45
C VAL A 186 -7.08 -12.82 -10.88
N ARG A 187 -7.20 -13.89 -10.11
CA ARG A 187 -6.58 -15.18 -10.41
C ARG A 187 -7.17 -15.73 -11.70
N LYS A 188 -6.35 -15.86 -12.74
CA LYS A 188 -6.74 -16.57 -13.95
C LYS A 188 -6.98 -18.05 -13.60
N ARG A 189 -8.19 -18.53 -13.88
CA ARG A 189 -8.57 -19.94 -13.78
C ARG A 189 -7.78 -20.77 -14.78
#